data_f4ba424d4837dbd9492743053b9bb2cd
#
_entry.id   f4ba424d4837dbd9492743053b9bb2cd
#
_cell.length_a   1.000
_cell.length_b   1.000
_cell.length_c   1.000
_cell.angle_alpha   90.00
_cell.angle_beta   90.00
_cell.angle_gamma   90.00
#
_symmetry.space_group_name_H-M   'P 1'
#
loop_
_entity.id
_entity.type
_entity.pdbx_description
1 polymer ?
#
loop_
_entity_poly.entity_id
_entity_poly.type
_entity_poly.pdbx_seq_one_letter_code
_entity_poly.pdbx_strand_id
1 'polypeptide(L)'
;MHRQDRTFENIDAWFKRIQEKYADQMQCGKGCTACCHGLFDISLADAVEVARGFQKLTYSVQRDVYSEAERLYGAIAPATSGSSEPALFSEDDSRVDAIVDSANSPKCPLLGPSGDCRIYEHRPLACPLEGAPMVDVHQGLFGDWCELNFKEGIPEGANVDFR
;
A
#
# COMPACT_ATOMS: atom_id res chain seq x y z
N MET A 1 11.16 19.95 8.15
CA MET A 1 10.22 18.82 8.09
C MET A 1 9.12 19.21 7.13
N HIS A 2 9.01 18.52 6.00
CA HIS A 2 8.02 18.85 4.98
C HIS A 2 6.60 18.45 5.45
N ARG A 3 5.54 19.11 4.93
CA ARG A 3 4.14 18.83 5.26
C ARG A 3 3.78 17.36 4.96
N GLN A 4 4.38 16.77 3.94
CA GLN A 4 4.22 15.37 3.56
C GLN A 4 4.74 14.39 4.64
N ASP A 5 5.92 14.65 5.22
CA ASP A 5 6.52 13.79 6.25
C ASP A 5 5.56 13.63 7.45
N ARG A 6 4.82 14.69 7.83
CA ARG A 6 3.83 14.64 8.91
C ARG A 6 2.60 13.77 8.60
N THR A 7 2.21 13.68 7.34
CA THR A 7 1.06 12.83 6.95
C THR A 7 1.41 11.36 7.13
N PHE A 8 2.57 10.94 6.65
CA PHE A 8 3.05 9.56 6.84
C PHE A 8 3.20 9.22 8.33
N GLU A 9 3.87 10.07 9.10
CA GLU A 9 4.02 9.90 10.55
C GLU A 9 2.67 9.79 11.27
N ASN A 10 1.69 10.62 10.92
CA ASN A 10 0.37 10.61 11.53
C ASN A 10 -0.41 9.33 11.21
N ILE A 11 -0.36 8.87 9.96
CA ILE A 11 -1.03 7.63 9.53
C ILE A 11 -0.39 6.41 10.18
N ASP A 12 0.94 6.34 10.23
CA ASP A 12 1.64 5.26 10.92
C ASP A 12 1.33 5.24 12.43
N ALA A 13 1.33 6.40 13.07
CA ALA A 13 0.98 6.51 14.48
C ALA A 13 -0.48 6.13 14.75
N TRP A 14 -1.38 6.53 13.85
CA TRP A 14 -2.77 6.14 13.92
C TRP A 14 -2.93 4.63 13.73
N PHE A 15 -2.34 4.04 12.69
CA PHE A 15 -2.41 2.62 12.41
C PHE A 15 -1.88 1.78 13.58
N LYS A 16 -0.76 2.20 14.17
CA LYS A 16 -0.21 1.56 15.38
C LYS A 16 -1.20 1.58 16.54
N ARG A 17 -1.88 2.71 16.78
CA ARG A 17 -2.92 2.79 17.83
C ARG A 17 -4.09 1.84 17.57
N ILE A 18 -4.52 1.72 16.31
CA ILE A 18 -5.59 0.78 15.92
C ILE A 18 -5.13 -0.67 16.13
N GLN A 19 -3.91 -1.02 15.72
CA GLN A 19 -3.34 -2.35 15.96
C GLN A 19 -3.26 -2.69 17.45
N GLU A 20 -2.82 -1.76 18.28
CA GLU A 20 -2.73 -1.94 19.72
C GLU A 20 -4.12 -2.09 20.37
N LYS A 21 -5.09 -1.29 19.93
CA LYS A 21 -6.45 -1.30 20.46
C LYS A 21 -7.25 -2.54 20.07
N TYR A 22 -7.02 -3.07 18.87
CA TYR A 22 -7.77 -4.20 18.30
C TYR A 22 -6.85 -5.37 17.93
N ALA A 23 -5.87 -5.64 18.79
CA ALA A 23 -4.83 -6.65 18.54
C ALA A 23 -5.38 -8.08 18.35
N ASP A 24 -6.53 -8.37 18.93
CA ASP A 24 -7.27 -9.63 18.79
C ASP A 24 -8.08 -9.74 17.50
N GLN A 25 -8.34 -8.64 16.82
CA GLN A 25 -9.16 -8.55 15.62
C GLN A 25 -8.36 -8.16 14.37
N MET A 26 -7.11 -7.73 14.52
CA MET A 26 -6.23 -7.33 13.44
C MET A 26 -5.02 -8.24 13.32
N GLN A 27 -4.82 -8.82 12.14
CA GLN A 27 -3.64 -9.62 11.82
C GLN A 27 -2.57 -8.84 11.08
N CYS A 28 -2.86 -7.59 10.70
CA CYS A 28 -1.90 -6.72 10.05
C CYS A 28 -0.73 -6.41 10.96
N GLY A 29 0.48 -6.49 10.41
CA GLY A 29 1.69 -6.18 11.13
C GLY A 29 2.93 -6.52 10.32
N LYS A 30 4.09 -6.31 10.91
CA LYS A 30 5.35 -6.72 10.30
C LYS A 30 5.35 -8.24 10.11
N GLY A 31 5.53 -8.69 8.86
CA GLY A 31 5.46 -10.10 8.47
C GLY A 31 4.11 -10.54 7.91
N CYS A 32 3.05 -9.73 8.00
CA CYS A 32 1.85 -9.95 7.21
C CYS A 32 2.11 -9.59 5.74
N THR A 33 1.66 -10.46 4.83
CA THR A 33 1.94 -10.31 3.38
C THR A 33 0.68 -10.24 2.52
N ALA A 34 -0.51 -10.22 3.10
CA ALA A 34 -1.77 -10.29 2.34
C ALA A 34 -1.85 -9.18 1.27
N CYS A 35 -1.68 -7.92 1.65
CA CYS A 35 -1.68 -6.78 0.73
C CYS A 35 -0.41 -6.67 -0.14
N CYS A 36 0.59 -7.54 0.05
CA CYS A 36 1.78 -7.60 -0.81
C CYS A 36 1.57 -8.45 -2.07
N HIS A 37 0.36 -8.93 -2.30
CA HIS A 37 -0.06 -9.68 -3.48
C HIS A 37 -1.22 -8.93 -4.13
N GLY A 38 -0.91 -8.19 -5.16
CA GLY A 38 -1.83 -7.33 -5.89
C GLY A 38 -1.10 -6.14 -6.48
N LEU A 39 -1.76 -5.46 -7.39
CA LEU A 39 -1.30 -4.21 -7.96
C LEU A 39 -2.25 -3.10 -7.49
N PHE A 40 -1.72 -1.98 -7.12
CA PHE A 40 -2.48 -0.78 -6.78
C PHE A 40 -1.72 0.47 -7.21
N ASP A 41 -2.42 1.55 -7.42
CA ASP A 41 -1.84 2.84 -7.69
C ASP A 41 -1.35 3.51 -6.40
N ILE A 42 -0.38 4.39 -6.55
CA ILE A 42 0.18 5.16 -5.46
C ILE A 42 0.27 6.64 -5.84
N SER A 43 0.17 7.52 -4.86
CA SER A 43 0.38 8.94 -5.08
C SER A 43 1.86 9.27 -5.40
N LEU A 44 2.11 10.44 -5.98
CA LEU A 44 3.49 10.92 -6.16
C LEU A 44 4.23 11.09 -4.81
N ALA A 45 3.50 11.41 -3.74
CA ALA A 45 4.08 11.49 -2.40
C ALA A 45 4.55 10.11 -1.91
N ASP A 46 3.74 9.07 -2.12
CA ASP A 46 4.12 7.69 -1.84
C ASP A 46 5.33 7.26 -2.66
N ALA A 47 5.38 7.58 -3.95
CA ALA A 47 6.50 7.24 -4.80
C ALA A 47 7.82 7.86 -4.30
N VAL A 48 7.78 9.10 -3.80
CA VAL A 48 8.94 9.75 -3.17
C VAL A 48 9.36 9.02 -1.90
N GLU A 49 8.41 8.62 -1.06
CA GLU A 49 8.72 7.90 0.19
C GLU A 49 9.27 6.49 -0.07
N VAL A 50 8.70 5.77 -1.02
CA VAL A 50 9.23 4.48 -1.51
C VAL A 50 10.67 4.65 -2.03
N ALA A 51 10.94 5.69 -2.82
CA ALA A 51 12.29 5.97 -3.33
C ALA A 51 13.28 6.24 -2.19
N ARG A 52 12.88 6.95 -1.14
CA ARG A 52 13.71 7.17 0.07
C ARG A 52 14.05 5.85 0.77
N GLY A 53 13.06 4.98 0.94
CA GLY A 53 13.27 3.65 1.51
C GLY A 53 14.17 2.79 0.64
N PHE A 54 13.94 2.77 -0.66
CA PHE A 54 14.74 2.03 -1.64
C PHE A 54 16.21 2.44 -1.62
N GLN A 55 16.52 3.74 -1.53
CA GLN A 55 17.87 4.26 -1.46
C GLN A 55 18.65 3.82 -0.21
N LYS A 56 17.96 3.41 0.86
CA LYS A 56 18.59 2.90 2.10
C LYS A 56 18.96 1.41 2.00
N LEU A 57 18.46 0.70 1.01
CA LEU A 57 18.78 -0.71 0.79
C LEU A 57 20.23 -0.89 0.31
N THR A 58 20.80 -2.05 0.60
CA THR A 58 22.11 -2.39 0.02
C THR A 58 22.02 -2.55 -1.49
N TYR A 59 23.11 -2.32 -2.20
CA TYR A 59 23.16 -2.42 -3.66
C TYR A 59 22.65 -3.76 -4.21
N SER A 60 22.98 -4.88 -3.56
CA SER A 60 22.49 -6.20 -3.98
C SER A 60 20.98 -6.30 -3.88
N VAL A 61 20.39 -5.79 -2.78
CA VAL A 61 18.95 -5.80 -2.58
C VAL A 61 18.24 -4.84 -3.55
N GLN A 62 18.82 -3.66 -3.80
CA GLN A 62 18.29 -2.72 -4.81
C GLN A 62 18.21 -3.37 -6.19
N ARG A 63 19.27 -4.07 -6.59
CA ARG A 63 19.32 -4.79 -7.88
C ARG A 63 18.23 -5.88 -7.97
N ASP A 64 18.04 -6.64 -6.91
CA ASP A 64 17.01 -7.69 -6.87
C ASP A 64 15.60 -7.10 -6.99
N VAL A 65 15.31 -6.02 -6.23
CA VAL A 65 14.04 -5.29 -6.28
C VAL A 65 13.81 -4.71 -7.69
N TYR A 66 14.83 -4.11 -8.26
CA TYR A 66 14.74 -3.50 -9.59
C TYR A 66 14.43 -4.55 -10.66
N SER A 67 15.12 -5.67 -10.64
CA SER A 67 14.90 -6.77 -11.59
C SER A 67 13.48 -7.35 -11.49
N GLU A 68 12.94 -7.49 -10.27
CA GLU A 68 11.56 -7.96 -10.08
C GLU A 68 10.55 -6.90 -10.55
N ALA A 69 10.82 -5.62 -10.29
CA ALA A 69 9.99 -4.51 -10.76
C ALA A 69 9.97 -4.42 -12.30
N GLU A 70 11.12 -4.59 -12.97
CA GLU A 70 11.20 -4.65 -14.43
C GLU A 70 10.40 -5.81 -15.01
N ARG A 71 10.50 -6.98 -14.39
CA ARG A 71 9.72 -8.16 -14.80
C ARG A 71 8.23 -7.91 -14.71
N LEU A 72 7.78 -7.32 -13.59
CA LEU A 72 6.39 -6.98 -13.38
C LEU A 72 5.92 -5.91 -14.37
N TYR A 73 6.70 -4.84 -14.53
CA TYR A 73 6.39 -3.78 -15.49
C TYR A 73 6.25 -4.33 -16.91
N GLY A 74 7.17 -5.22 -17.32
CA GLY A 74 7.08 -5.88 -18.63
C GLY A 74 5.78 -6.68 -18.84
N ALA A 75 5.25 -7.27 -17.75
CA ALA A 75 4.00 -8.02 -17.81
C ALA A 75 2.76 -7.11 -17.96
N ILE A 76 2.78 -5.91 -17.36
CA ILE A 76 1.65 -4.96 -17.41
C ILE A 76 1.79 -3.88 -18.51
N ALA A 77 2.97 -3.72 -19.11
CA ALA A 77 3.26 -2.70 -20.10
C ALA A 77 2.24 -2.66 -21.27
N PRO A 78 1.72 -3.79 -21.80
CA PRO A 78 0.70 -3.74 -22.82
C PRO A 78 -0.59 -3.02 -22.38
N ALA A 79 -0.99 -3.17 -21.12
CA ALA A 79 -2.17 -2.52 -20.56
C ALA A 79 -1.93 -1.04 -20.23
N THR A 80 -0.67 -0.63 -20.02
CA THR A 80 -0.28 0.77 -19.76
C THR A 80 0.04 1.53 -21.04
N SER A 81 -0.11 0.94 -22.23
CA SER A 81 0.21 1.55 -23.51
C SER A 81 -0.49 2.90 -23.70
N GLY A 82 0.27 3.92 -24.07
CA GLY A 82 -0.22 5.29 -24.22
C GLY A 82 -0.16 6.15 -22.96
N SER A 83 0.31 5.60 -21.83
CA SER A 83 0.63 6.36 -20.63
C SER A 83 2.04 6.96 -20.72
N SER A 84 2.30 8.00 -19.90
CA SER A 84 3.64 8.54 -19.72
C SER A 84 4.56 7.54 -19.00
N GLU A 85 5.86 7.78 -19.03
CA GLU A 85 6.80 7.06 -18.17
C GLU A 85 7.38 8.02 -17.09
N PRO A 86 7.08 7.79 -15.79
CA PRO A 86 6.22 6.73 -15.23
C PRO A 86 4.76 6.87 -15.68
N ALA A 87 3.99 5.77 -15.64
CA ALA A 87 2.58 5.79 -15.97
C ALA A 87 1.81 6.62 -14.92
N LEU A 88 1.29 7.76 -15.36
CA LEU A 88 0.49 8.67 -14.54
C LEU A 88 -0.97 8.57 -14.97
N PHE A 89 -1.86 8.37 -14.01
CA PHE A 89 -3.30 8.25 -14.22
C PHE A 89 -4.02 9.40 -13.49
N SER A 90 -5.16 9.82 -14.03
CA SER A 90 -6.11 10.67 -13.30
C SER A 90 -6.94 9.81 -12.34
N GLU A 91 -7.56 10.43 -11.33
CA GLU A 91 -8.41 9.74 -10.35
C GLU A 91 -9.57 8.96 -11.00
N ASP A 92 -10.05 9.42 -12.14
CA ASP A 92 -11.18 8.81 -12.88
C ASP A 92 -10.72 7.92 -14.05
N ASP A 93 -9.46 7.50 -14.08
CA ASP A 93 -8.94 6.73 -15.21
C ASP A 93 -9.36 5.25 -15.12
N SER A 94 -10.42 4.90 -15.85
CA SER A 94 -10.97 3.53 -15.90
C SER A 94 -9.98 2.45 -16.37
N ARG A 95 -8.80 2.83 -16.87
CA ARG A 95 -7.73 1.88 -17.24
C ARG A 95 -7.05 1.29 -16.00
N VAL A 96 -7.09 1.99 -14.86
CA VAL A 96 -6.44 1.52 -13.62
C VAL A 96 -7.02 0.17 -13.23
N ASP A 97 -8.34 0.04 -13.15
CA ASP A 97 -9.00 -1.21 -12.81
C ASP A 97 -8.63 -2.35 -13.77
N ALA A 98 -8.64 -2.06 -15.09
CA ALA A 98 -8.26 -3.05 -16.10
C ALA A 98 -6.78 -3.49 -15.97
N ILE A 99 -5.88 -2.60 -15.59
CA ILE A 99 -4.47 -2.92 -15.33
C ILE A 99 -4.35 -3.80 -14.10
N VAL A 100 -5.03 -3.45 -13.00
CA VAL A 100 -5.04 -4.22 -11.76
C VAL A 100 -5.56 -5.63 -12.00
N ASP A 101 -6.68 -5.77 -12.68
CA ASP A 101 -7.30 -7.06 -13.01
C ASP A 101 -6.39 -7.92 -13.90
N SER A 102 -5.72 -7.30 -14.87
CA SER A 102 -4.82 -8.01 -15.80
C SER A 102 -3.56 -8.56 -15.14
N ALA A 103 -3.15 -7.98 -14.03
CA ALA A 103 -1.89 -8.29 -13.36
C ALA A 103 -1.88 -9.62 -12.59
N ASN A 104 -3.03 -10.28 -12.39
CA ASN A 104 -3.16 -11.58 -11.73
C ASN A 104 -2.47 -11.65 -10.36
N SER A 105 -2.73 -10.68 -9.50
CA SER A 105 -2.22 -10.59 -8.13
C SER A 105 -0.69 -10.76 -8.00
N PRO A 106 0.11 -9.94 -8.67
CA PRO A 106 1.56 -10.09 -8.65
C PRO A 106 2.12 -9.81 -7.26
N LYS A 107 3.23 -10.46 -6.94
CA LYS A 107 3.99 -10.20 -5.72
C LYS A 107 4.63 -8.81 -5.78
N CYS A 108 4.52 -8.05 -4.70
CA CYS A 108 5.20 -6.76 -4.55
C CYS A 108 6.74 -6.93 -4.66
N PRO A 109 7.44 -6.16 -5.51
CA PRO A 109 8.89 -6.24 -5.65
C PRO A 109 9.66 -5.96 -4.36
N LEU A 110 9.04 -5.22 -3.43
CA LEU A 110 9.62 -4.86 -2.14
C LEU A 110 9.40 -5.92 -1.06
N LEU A 111 8.63 -6.99 -1.35
CA LEU A 111 8.46 -8.10 -0.42
C LEU A 111 9.71 -8.99 -0.41
N GLY A 112 10.37 -9.07 0.73
CA GLY A 112 11.54 -9.89 0.96
C GLY A 112 11.24 -11.40 0.97
N PRO A 113 12.26 -12.26 0.87
CA PRO A 113 12.12 -13.72 0.86
C PRO A 113 11.61 -14.27 2.19
N SER A 114 11.80 -13.56 3.30
CA SER A 114 11.32 -13.91 4.63
C SER A 114 9.87 -13.45 4.90
N GLY A 115 9.19 -12.84 3.90
CA GLY A 115 7.83 -12.36 4.07
C GLY A 115 7.74 -10.99 4.75
N ASP A 116 8.83 -10.24 4.80
CA ASP A 116 8.87 -8.88 5.34
C ASP A 116 9.03 -7.82 4.25
N CYS A 117 8.44 -6.67 4.45
CA CYS A 117 8.64 -5.53 3.56
C CYS A 117 10.05 -4.95 3.75
N ARG A 118 10.84 -4.90 2.68
CA ARG A 118 12.23 -4.39 2.69
C ARG A 118 12.35 -2.92 3.05
N ILE A 119 11.24 -2.16 2.89
CA ILE A 119 11.16 -0.73 3.21
C ILE A 119 10.00 -0.41 4.16
N TYR A 120 9.71 -1.27 5.12
CA TYR A 120 8.50 -1.21 5.96
C TYR A 120 8.20 0.19 6.51
N GLU A 121 9.23 0.92 6.97
CA GLU A 121 9.12 2.29 7.52
C GLU A 121 8.90 3.37 6.42
N HIS A 122 8.96 2.99 5.14
CA HIS A 122 8.82 3.85 3.97
C HIS A 122 7.78 3.29 2.98
N ARG A 123 6.87 2.43 3.48
CA ARG A 123 5.81 1.84 2.66
C ARG A 123 4.80 2.91 2.23
N PRO A 124 4.14 2.76 1.07
CA PRO A 124 3.05 3.62 0.66
C PRO A 124 1.93 3.69 1.70
N LEU A 125 1.21 4.80 1.74
CA LEU A 125 0.06 4.98 2.65
C LEU A 125 -1.05 3.94 2.42
N ALA A 126 -1.20 3.45 1.20
CA ALA A 126 -2.13 2.36 0.88
C ALA A 126 -1.89 1.13 1.77
N CYS A 127 -0.62 0.77 2.06
CA CYS A 127 -0.31 -0.41 2.85
C CYS A 127 -0.88 -0.42 4.29
N PRO A 128 -0.73 0.64 5.11
CA PRO A 128 -1.39 0.69 6.41
C PRO A 128 -2.91 0.89 6.29
N LEU A 129 -3.38 1.63 5.30
CA LEU A 129 -4.80 1.93 5.13
C LEU A 129 -5.61 0.69 4.71
N GLU A 130 -5.03 -0.19 3.88
CA GLU A 130 -5.63 -1.48 3.48
C GLU A 130 -6.01 -2.35 4.70
N GLY A 131 -5.29 -2.20 5.79
CA GLY A 131 -5.50 -3.01 7.00
C GLY A 131 -6.69 -2.57 7.87
N ALA A 132 -7.29 -1.41 7.62
CA ALA A 132 -8.29 -0.84 8.51
C ALA A 132 -9.48 -0.25 7.73
N PRO A 133 -10.71 -0.42 8.25
CA PRO A 133 -11.87 0.19 7.64
C PRO A 133 -11.77 1.72 7.70
N MET A 134 -11.91 2.37 6.58
CA MET A 134 -11.99 3.82 6.49
C MET A 134 -13.45 4.27 6.42
N VAL A 135 -13.77 5.32 7.14
CA VAL A 135 -15.13 5.90 7.14
C VAL A 135 -15.07 7.33 6.66
N ASP A 136 -15.80 7.63 5.60
CA ASP A 136 -16.13 9.00 5.26
C ASP A 136 -17.25 9.46 6.21
N VAL A 137 -16.97 10.47 7.03
CA VAL A 137 -17.93 11.03 7.98
C VAL A 137 -19.16 11.64 7.33
N HIS A 138 -19.12 11.95 6.03
CA HIS A 138 -20.21 12.53 5.27
C HIS A 138 -21.02 11.49 4.48
N GLN A 139 -20.43 10.37 4.10
CA GLN A 139 -21.03 9.37 3.23
C GLN A 139 -21.16 7.98 3.87
N GLY A 140 -20.62 7.78 5.07
CA GLY A 140 -20.62 6.49 5.75
C GLY A 140 -19.35 5.68 5.52
N LEU A 141 -19.43 4.35 5.60
CA LEU A 141 -18.29 3.47 5.40
C LEU A 141 -17.75 3.60 3.98
N PHE A 142 -16.47 3.87 3.85
CA PHE A 142 -15.79 4.07 2.59
C PHE A 142 -14.69 3.01 2.40
N GLY A 143 -14.84 2.22 1.35
CA GLY A 143 -13.86 1.20 0.96
C GLY A 143 -13.93 -0.10 1.74
N ASP A 144 -13.40 -1.11 1.12
CA ASP A 144 -13.16 -2.41 1.70
C ASP A 144 -11.86 -2.36 2.52
N TRP A 145 -11.69 -3.31 3.41
CA TRP A 145 -10.45 -3.50 4.16
C TRP A 145 -10.03 -4.97 4.07
N CYS A 146 -8.81 -5.25 4.48
CA CYS A 146 -8.25 -6.60 4.46
C CYS A 146 -9.16 -7.59 5.19
N GLU A 147 -9.60 -8.64 4.51
CA GLU A 147 -10.47 -9.70 5.02
C GLU A 147 -9.90 -10.46 6.24
N LEU A 148 -8.60 -10.32 6.50
CA LEU A 148 -7.97 -10.90 7.69
C LEU A 148 -8.29 -10.13 8.97
N ASN A 149 -8.79 -8.89 8.84
CA ASN A 149 -9.07 -8.01 9.97
C ASN A 149 -10.58 -7.85 10.15
N PHE A 150 -11.02 -7.64 11.39
CA PHE A 150 -12.42 -7.37 11.75
C PHE A 150 -13.41 -8.34 11.11
N LYS A 151 -13.12 -9.63 11.15
CA LYS A 151 -13.93 -10.70 10.51
C LYS A 151 -15.36 -10.78 11.03
N GLU A 152 -15.61 -10.34 12.26
CA GLU A 152 -16.91 -10.34 12.90
C GLU A 152 -17.64 -8.99 12.75
N GLY A 153 -17.09 -8.10 11.92
CA GLY A 153 -17.58 -6.74 11.73
C GLY A 153 -16.75 -5.69 12.46
N ILE A 154 -16.97 -4.43 12.10
CA ILE A 154 -16.23 -3.29 12.65
C ILE A 154 -16.74 -2.96 14.05
N PRO A 155 -15.91 -3.00 15.10
CA PRO A 155 -16.30 -2.58 16.43
C PRO A 155 -16.70 -1.09 16.46
N GLU A 156 -17.66 -0.76 17.30
CA GLU A 156 -18.04 0.64 17.52
C GLU A 156 -16.79 1.46 17.93
N GLY A 157 -16.53 2.55 17.23
CA GLY A 157 -15.37 3.42 17.45
C GLY A 157 -14.05 2.92 16.83
N ALA A 158 -14.05 1.87 16.00
CA ALA A 158 -12.92 1.51 15.15
C ALA A 158 -12.83 2.39 13.90
N ASN A 159 -13.73 3.33 13.79
CA ASN A 159 -13.79 4.27 12.68
C ASN A 159 -12.57 5.18 12.69
N VAL A 160 -11.99 5.34 11.52
CA VAL A 160 -10.89 6.26 11.30
C VAL A 160 -11.44 7.67 11.18
N ASP A 161 -11.37 8.44 12.25
CA ASP A 161 -11.53 9.89 12.15
C ASP A 161 -10.15 10.50 11.84
N PHE A 162 -9.97 10.99 10.63
CA PHE A 162 -8.77 11.69 10.17
C PHE A 162 -8.73 13.16 10.59
N ARG A 163 -9.34 13.53 11.69
CA ARG A 163 -9.21 14.87 12.25
C ARG A 163 -7.97 15.07 13.08
#